data_8993564e4a6e6ecdbde5786b0e8ec4d1
#
_entry.id   8993564e4a6e6ecdbde5786b0e8ec4d1
#
_cell.length_a   1.000
_cell.length_b   1.000
_cell.length_c   1.000
_cell.angle_alpha   90.00
_cell.angle_beta   90.00
_cell.angle_gamma   90.00
#
_symmetry.space_group_name_H-M   'P 1'
#
loop_
_entity.id
_entity.type
_entity.pdbx_description
1 polymer ?
#
loop_
_entity_poly.entity_id
_entity_poly.type
_entity_poly.pdbx_seq_one_letter_code
_entity_poly.pdbx_strand_id
1 'polypeptide(L)'
;MHAVMHIVAMKGLRGVTYRAVAAQAGVNHNLIAHHFGTLEALLTATMEQAVDAAIRNTELALFADLDERYADVLIASVSSEPEVHLFQFEMLLEARRRPDLRDPMRRLYENYVDSVQAALQARGVPLGHYFSTAIFAALDGLMLQFLTIGNPEHIRIAVITLGKMVASVSKQGQSEAH
;
A
#
# COMPACT_ATOMS: atom_id res chain seq x y z
N MET A 1 -0.55 1.88 18.10
CA MET A 1 -1.09 1.62 16.75
C MET A 1 -0.61 0.31 16.15
N HIS A 2 0.66 -0.12 16.28
CA HIS A 2 1.10 -1.46 15.84
C HIS A 2 0.22 -2.61 16.36
N ALA A 3 -0.25 -2.53 17.63
CA ALA A 3 -1.16 -3.52 18.19
C ALA A 3 -2.48 -3.66 17.40
N VAL A 4 -3.02 -2.56 16.88
CA VAL A 4 -4.24 -2.57 16.05
C VAL A 4 -3.96 -3.23 14.71
N MET A 5 -2.86 -2.85 14.03
CA MET A 5 -2.46 -3.43 12.74
C MET A 5 -2.26 -4.94 12.87
N HIS A 6 -1.53 -5.38 13.90
CA HIS A 6 -1.35 -6.81 14.19
C HIS A 6 -2.68 -7.55 14.38
N ILE A 7 -3.61 -6.99 15.18
CA ILE A 7 -4.91 -7.64 15.41
C ILE A 7 -5.72 -7.72 14.13
N VAL A 8 -5.72 -6.64 13.32
CA VAL A 8 -6.43 -6.61 12.05
C VAL A 8 -5.85 -7.63 11.08
N ALA A 9 -4.53 -7.70 10.96
CA ALA A 9 -3.85 -8.67 10.09
C ALA A 9 -4.14 -10.12 10.49
N MET A 10 -4.21 -10.42 11.80
CA MET A 10 -4.40 -11.79 12.30
C MET A 10 -5.86 -12.22 12.45
N LYS A 11 -6.78 -11.30 12.74
CA LYS A 11 -8.16 -11.59 13.14
C LYS A 11 -9.21 -10.77 12.39
N GLY A 12 -8.78 -9.94 11.44
CA GLY A 12 -9.64 -8.98 10.77
C GLY A 12 -10.15 -7.89 11.72
N LEU A 13 -10.93 -6.96 11.17
CA LEU A 13 -11.50 -5.83 11.92
C LEU A 13 -12.37 -6.25 13.10
N ARG A 14 -13.07 -7.39 13.00
CA ARG A 14 -13.90 -7.92 14.10
C ARG A 14 -13.09 -8.32 15.33
N GLY A 15 -11.78 -8.56 15.17
CA GLY A 15 -10.87 -8.86 16.26
C GLY A 15 -10.50 -7.64 17.11
N VAL A 16 -10.72 -6.42 16.60
CA VAL A 16 -10.36 -5.18 17.30
C VAL A 16 -11.36 -4.89 18.41
N THR A 17 -10.90 -5.04 19.63
CA THR A 17 -11.63 -4.70 20.86
C THR A 17 -10.69 -3.97 21.81
N TYR A 18 -11.22 -3.16 22.74
CA TYR A 18 -10.37 -2.48 23.72
C TYR A 18 -9.49 -3.46 24.50
N ARG A 19 -10.03 -4.64 24.86
CA ARG A 19 -9.29 -5.68 25.60
C ARG A 19 -8.18 -6.30 24.74
N ALA A 20 -8.47 -6.60 23.46
CA ALA A 20 -7.50 -7.19 22.56
C ALA A 20 -6.35 -6.21 22.28
N VAL A 21 -6.68 -4.93 21.99
CA VAL A 21 -5.68 -3.90 21.75
C VAL A 21 -4.84 -3.63 22.99
N ALA A 22 -5.46 -3.56 24.16
CA ALA A 22 -4.77 -3.36 25.43
C ALA A 22 -3.82 -4.52 25.77
N ALA A 23 -4.28 -5.76 25.60
CA ALA A 23 -3.45 -6.95 25.81
C ALA A 23 -2.24 -6.97 24.87
N GLN A 24 -2.45 -6.65 23.58
CA GLN A 24 -1.38 -6.62 22.58
C GLN A 24 -0.39 -5.46 22.80
N ALA A 25 -0.88 -4.32 23.29
CA ALA A 25 -0.06 -3.13 23.56
C ALA A 25 0.60 -3.13 24.95
N GLY A 26 0.25 -4.06 25.84
CA GLY A 26 0.76 -4.11 27.22
C GLY A 26 0.24 -2.97 28.10
N VAL A 27 -0.96 -2.44 27.83
CA VAL A 27 -1.54 -1.30 28.57
C VAL A 27 -2.92 -1.63 29.16
N ASN A 28 -3.44 -0.74 30.01
CA ASN A 28 -4.79 -0.89 30.55
C ASN A 28 -5.84 -0.52 29.48
N HIS A 29 -6.89 -1.35 29.34
CA HIS A 29 -7.97 -1.13 28.38
C HIS A 29 -8.75 0.18 28.60
N ASN A 30 -8.87 0.64 29.85
CA ASN A 30 -9.50 1.94 30.18
C ASN A 30 -8.70 3.10 29.61
N LEU A 31 -7.37 2.99 29.52
CA LEU A 31 -6.52 4.03 28.92
C LEU A 31 -6.82 4.21 27.44
N ILE A 32 -7.02 3.13 26.71
CA ILE A 32 -7.36 3.16 25.29
C ILE A 32 -8.75 3.78 25.09
N ALA A 33 -9.74 3.32 25.87
CA ALA A 33 -11.09 3.85 25.80
C ALA A 33 -11.14 5.35 26.17
N HIS A 34 -10.37 5.78 27.17
CA HIS A 34 -10.26 7.17 27.56
C HIS A 34 -9.61 8.05 26.49
N HIS A 35 -8.56 7.53 25.82
CA HIS A 35 -7.78 8.29 24.83
C HIS A 35 -8.51 8.42 23.49
N PHE A 36 -9.11 7.35 23.00
CA PHE A 36 -9.72 7.30 21.67
C PHE A 36 -11.24 7.44 21.68
N GLY A 37 -11.89 7.25 22.82
CA GLY A 37 -13.35 7.30 22.95
C GLY A 37 -14.03 6.09 22.31
N THR A 38 -13.93 5.90 21.00
CA THR A 38 -14.54 4.78 20.25
C THR A 38 -13.52 3.91 19.54
N LEU A 39 -13.90 2.67 19.20
CA LEU A 39 -13.04 1.80 18.38
C LEU A 39 -12.90 2.33 16.96
N GLU A 40 -13.94 2.99 16.45
CA GLU A 40 -13.91 3.65 15.15
C GLU A 40 -12.86 4.76 15.13
N ALA A 41 -12.81 5.61 16.16
CA ALA A 41 -11.80 6.66 16.27
C ALA A 41 -10.38 6.08 16.38
N LEU A 42 -10.20 4.98 17.12
CA LEU A 42 -8.93 4.27 17.19
C LEU A 42 -8.50 3.73 15.82
N LEU A 43 -9.42 3.12 15.06
CA LEU A 43 -9.13 2.60 13.71
C LEU A 43 -8.76 3.73 12.75
N THR A 44 -9.54 4.83 12.75
CA THR A 44 -9.27 6.00 11.91
C THR A 44 -7.92 6.62 12.23
N ALA A 45 -7.60 6.84 13.50
CA ALA A 45 -6.30 7.35 13.92
C ALA A 45 -5.13 6.41 13.54
N THR A 46 -5.35 5.09 13.63
CA THR A 46 -4.35 4.11 13.20
C THR A 46 -4.14 4.17 11.69
N MET A 47 -5.21 4.32 10.92
CA MET A 47 -5.14 4.45 9.46
C MET A 47 -4.43 5.74 9.04
N GLU A 48 -4.76 6.87 9.62
CA GLU A 48 -4.10 8.15 9.33
C GLU A 48 -2.61 8.08 9.60
N GLN A 49 -2.20 7.49 10.73
CA GLN A 49 -0.79 7.30 11.03
C GLN A 49 -0.11 6.35 10.01
N ALA A 50 -0.77 5.28 9.60
CA ALA A 50 -0.23 4.35 8.61
C ALA A 50 -0.06 5.04 7.24
N VAL A 51 -1.05 5.84 6.81
CA VAL A 51 -1.00 6.65 5.59
C VAL A 51 0.17 7.64 5.65
N ASP A 52 0.27 8.41 6.72
CA ASP A 52 1.33 9.40 6.87
C ASP A 52 2.73 8.75 6.89
N ALA A 53 2.86 7.57 7.52
CA ALA A 53 4.11 6.82 7.51
C ALA A 53 4.44 6.30 6.10
N ALA A 54 3.47 5.74 5.39
CA ALA A 54 3.66 5.26 4.02
C ALA A 54 4.07 6.39 3.07
N ILE A 55 3.41 7.56 3.16
CA ILE A 55 3.74 8.74 2.35
C ILE A 55 5.17 9.21 2.61
N ARG A 56 5.60 9.27 3.87
CA ARG A 56 6.97 9.68 4.21
C ARG A 56 8.04 8.68 3.76
N ASN A 57 7.70 7.39 3.74
CA ASN A 57 8.63 6.31 3.44
C ASN A 57 8.60 5.87 1.96
N THR A 58 7.74 6.49 1.13
CA THR A 58 7.68 6.15 -0.29
C THR A 58 8.96 6.62 -0.98
N GLU A 59 9.81 5.67 -1.36
CA GLU A 59 11.02 5.92 -2.12
C GLU A 59 10.71 5.99 -3.62
N LEU A 60 10.55 7.22 -4.12
CA LEU A 60 10.20 7.54 -5.53
C LEU A 60 11.12 6.84 -6.55
N ALA A 61 12.41 6.75 -6.25
CA ALA A 61 13.39 6.18 -7.16
C ALA A 61 13.16 4.70 -7.49
N LEU A 62 12.48 3.96 -6.61
CA LEU A 62 12.26 2.53 -6.79
C LEU A 62 11.24 2.19 -7.87
N PHE A 63 10.25 3.06 -8.12
CA PHE A 63 9.23 2.82 -9.15
C PHE A 63 9.73 3.01 -10.60
N ALA A 64 10.91 3.54 -10.78
CA ALA A 64 11.41 3.93 -12.09
C ALA A 64 11.81 2.76 -12.98
N ASP A 65 12.36 1.69 -12.38
CA ASP A 65 12.74 0.46 -13.05
C ASP A 65 11.90 -0.69 -12.50
N LEU A 66 10.90 -1.10 -13.22
CA LEU A 66 10.16 -2.33 -12.92
C LEU A 66 10.99 -3.55 -13.38
N ASP A 67 12.17 -3.69 -12.79
CA ASP A 67 13.17 -4.71 -13.08
C ASP A 67 13.25 -5.75 -11.96
N GLU A 68 14.24 -6.63 -12.02
CA GLU A 68 14.49 -7.66 -11.03
C GLU A 68 14.79 -7.07 -9.64
N ARG A 69 15.57 -6.00 -9.60
CA ARG A 69 15.92 -5.30 -8.34
C ARG A 69 14.68 -4.71 -7.68
N TYR A 70 13.81 -4.08 -8.46
CA TYR A 70 12.54 -3.56 -7.94
C TYR A 70 11.65 -4.69 -7.41
N ALA A 71 11.56 -5.80 -8.14
CA ALA A 71 10.80 -6.97 -7.70
C ALA A 71 11.31 -7.52 -6.36
N ASP A 72 12.63 -7.62 -6.19
CA ASP A 72 13.24 -8.07 -4.94
C ASP A 72 12.96 -7.12 -3.77
N VAL A 73 13.06 -5.80 -3.99
CA VAL A 73 12.73 -4.80 -2.99
C VAL A 73 11.25 -4.87 -2.60
N LEU A 74 10.35 -5.00 -3.57
CA LEU A 74 8.92 -5.14 -3.32
C LEU A 74 8.61 -6.38 -2.47
N ILE A 75 9.16 -7.55 -2.86
CA ILE A 75 8.99 -8.80 -2.13
C ILE A 75 9.56 -8.69 -0.71
N ALA A 76 10.74 -8.10 -0.55
CA ALA A 76 11.37 -7.89 0.76
C ALA A 76 10.55 -6.95 1.65
N SER A 77 10.05 -5.83 1.11
CA SER A 77 9.20 -4.88 1.83
C SER A 77 7.93 -5.55 2.37
N VAL A 78 7.22 -6.26 1.50
CA VAL A 78 5.99 -6.98 1.88
C VAL A 78 6.27 -8.08 2.89
N SER A 79 7.39 -8.80 2.74
CA SER A 79 7.78 -9.89 3.66
C SER A 79 8.21 -9.38 5.03
N SER A 80 8.81 -8.20 5.11
CA SER A 80 9.28 -7.61 6.38
C SER A 80 8.15 -7.04 7.23
N GLU A 81 7.13 -6.46 6.60
CA GLU A 81 6.01 -5.80 7.29
C GLU A 81 4.63 -6.22 6.74
N PRO A 82 4.32 -7.53 6.70
CA PRO A 82 3.08 -8.01 6.09
C PRO A 82 1.83 -7.48 6.78
N GLU A 83 1.91 -7.21 8.09
CA GLU A 83 0.79 -6.69 8.88
C GLU A 83 0.38 -5.27 8.48
N VAL A 84 1.34 -4.43 8.08
CA VAL A 84 1.07 -3.06 7.61
C VAL A 84 0.30 -3.12 6.29
N HIS A 85 0.76 -3.94 5.35
CA HIS A 85 0.10 -4.09 4.05
C HIS A 85 -1.29 -4.73 4.17
N LEU A 86 -1.43 -5.79 4.97
CA LEU A 86 -2.73 -6.41 5.24
C LEU A 86 -3.71 -5.43 5.89
N PHE A 87 -3.23 -4.62 6.85
CA PHE A 87 -4.03 -3.58 7.46
C PHE A 87 -4.52 -2.55 6.42
N GLN A 88 -3.66 -2.11 5.50
CA GLN A 88 -4.04 -1.17 4.44
C GLN A 88 -5.13 -1.75 3.53
N PHE A 89 -5.02 -3.02 3.11
CA PHE A 89 -6.06 -3.68 2.30
C PHE A 89 -7.38 -3.84 3.06
N GLU A 90 -7.34 -4.22 4.33
CA GLU A 90 -8.55 -4.30 5.16
C GLU A 90 -9.23 -2.93 5.30
N MET A 91 -8.45 -1.86 5.51
CA MET A 91 -8.99 -0.49 5.59
C MET A 91 -9.54 -0.01 4.25
N LEU A 92 -8.93 -0.36 3.12
CA LEU A 92 -9.44 -0.06 1.79
C LEU A 92 -10.83 -0.69 1.57
N LEU A 93 -10.99 -1.95 1.92
CA LEU A 93 -12.27 -2.65 1.80
C LEU A 93 -13.32 -2.06 2.75
N GLU A 94 -12.91 -1.69 3.96
CA GLU A 94 -13.80 -1.11 4.96
C GLU A 94 -14.23 0.33 4.60
N ALA A 95 -13.43 1.09 3.87
CA ALA A 95 -13.76 2.42 3.37
C ALA A 95 -15.04 2.43 2.49
N ARG A 96 -15.42 1.27 1.93
CA ARG A 96 -16.72 1.10 1.25
C ARG A 96 -17.90 1.31 2.22
N ARG A 97 -17.75 0.89 3.46
CA ARG A 97 -18.80 0.93 4.51
C ARG A 97 -18.68 2.14 5.41
N ARG A 98 -17.46 2.67 5.54
CA ARG A 98 -17.10 3.76 6.45
C ARG A 98 -16.62 4.98 5.67
N PRO A 99 -17.46 6.02 5.53
CA PRO A 99 -17.10 7.23 4.78
C PRO A 99 -15.88 7.97 5.35
N ASP A 100 -15.67 7.92 6.67
CA ASP A 100 -14.54 8.54 7.37
C ASP A 100 -13.16 7.97 6.97
N LEU A 101 -13.12 6.73 6.45
CA LEU A 101 -11.90 6.10 5.95
C LEU A 101 -11.60 6.43 4.49
N ARG A 102 -12.56 6.97 3.73
CA ARG A 102 -12.38 7.20 2.28
C ARG A 102 -11.31 8.23 1.97
N ASP A 103 -11.29 9.35 2.70
CA ASP A 103 -10.31 10.42 2.46
C ASP A 103 -8.88 10.01 2.82
N PRO A 104 -8.59 9.37 3.97
CA PRO A 104 -7.27 8.80 4.23
C PRO A 104 -6.82 7.81 3.16
N MET A 105 -7.70 6.88 2.75
CA MET A 105 -7.36 5.90 1.71
C MET A 105 -7.11 6.54 0.35
N ARG A 106 -7.93 7.52 -0.05
CA ARG A 106 -7.71 8.26 -1.30
C ARG A 106 -6.37 8.97 -1.30
N ARG A 107 -6.01 9.69 -0.23
CA ARG A 107 -4.69 10.35 -0.10
C ARG A 107 -3.53 9.36 -0.24
N LEU A 108 -3.64 8.18 0.35
CA LEU A 108 -2.62 7.13 0.25
C LEU A 108 -2.43 6.70 -1.21
N TYR A 109 -3.53 6.38 -1.90
CA TYR A 109 -3.50 5.88 -3.27
C TYR A 109 -3.07 6.95 -4.27
N GLU A 110 -3.53 8.19 -4.11
CA GLU A 110 -3.06 9.35 -4.88
C GLU A 110 -1.54 9.53 -4.73
N ASN A 111 -1.01 9.46 -3.51
CA ASN A 111 0.44 9.54 -3.26
C ASN A 111 1.23 8.44 -3.98
N TYR A 112 0.74 7.21 -3.97
CA TYR A 112 1.41 6.12 -4.69
C TYR A 112 1.38 6.33 -6.21
N VAL A 113 0.25 6.75 -6.76
CA VAL A 113 0.11 7.06 -8.20
C VAL A 113 1.03 8.22 -8.60
N ASP A 114 1.08 9.29 -7.80
CA ASP A 114 1.96 10.43 -8.02
C ASP A 114 3.44 10.01 -7.95
N SER A 115 3.78 9.11 -7.04
CA SER A 115 5.13 8.55 -6.92
C SER A 115 5.54 7.76 -8.17
N VAL A 116 4.65 6.91 -8.68
CA VAL A 116 4.87 6.20 -9.95
C VAL A 116 5.03 7.19 -11.10
N GLN A 117 4.16 8.19 -11.19
CA GLN A 117 4.22 9.20 -12.24
C GLN A 117 5.54 9.97 -12.22
N ALA A 118 5.96 10.43 -11.05
CA ALA A 118 7.22 11.16 -10.90
C ALA A 118 8.43 10.30 -11.29
N ALA A 119 8.43 9.02 -10.91
CA ALA A 119 9.49 8.08 -11.26
C ALA A 119 9.59 7.85 -12.78
N LEU A 120 8.45 7.69 -13.46
CA LEU A 120 8.40 7.55 -14.93
C LEU A 120 8.86 8.83 -15.65
N GLN A 121 8.42 10.00 -15.19
CA GLN A 121 8.85 11.28 -15.73
C GLN A 121 10.35 11.50 -15.60
N ALA A 122 10.93 11.16 -14.45
CA ALA A 122 12.39 11.26 -14.23
C ALA A 122 13.20 10.43 -15.23
N ARG A 123 12.60 9.41 -15.85
CA ARG A 123 13.20 8.58 -16.91
C ARG A 123 12.84 9.00 -18.32
N GLY A 124 12.21 10.12 -18.49
CA GLY A 124 11.80 10.60 -19.81
C GLY A 124 10.65 9.80 -20.42
N VAL A 125 9.84 9.15 -19.58
CA VAL A 125 8.62 8.43 -19.98
C VAL A 125 7.41 9.29 -19.64
N PRO A 126 6.95 10.19 -20.52
CA PRO A 126 5.92 11.18 -20.23
C PRO A 126 4.51 10.56 -20.35
N LEU A 127 4.29 9.46 -19.68
CA LEU A 127 2.99 8.81 -19.63
C LEU A 127 2.12 9.47 -18.55
N GLY A 128 0.86 9.76 -18.89
CA GLY A 128 -0.03 10.55 -18.05
C GLY A 128 -0.51 9.80 -16.79
N HIS A 129 -1.23 10.53 -15.94
CA HIS A 129 -1.75 10.08 -14.65
C HIS A 129 -2.50 8.74 -14.72
N TYR A 130 -3.35 8.51 -15.71
CA TYR A 130 -4.09 7.25 -15.84
C TYR A 130 -3.21 6.05 -16.14
N PHE A 131 -2.09 6.26 -16.85
CA PHE A 131 -1.12 5.19 -17.07
C PHE A 131 -0.40 4.82 -15.76
N SER A 132 -0.01 5.83 -14.98
CA SER A 132 0.57 5.63 -13.64
C SER A 132 -0.41 4.93 -12.70
N THR A 133 -1.69 5.28 -12.76
CA THR A 133 -2.76 4.57 -12.03
C THR A 133 -2.84 3.10 -12.42
N ALA A 134 -2.75 2.78 -13.71
CA ALA A 134 -2.81 1.39 -14.19
C ALA A 134 -1.58 0.58 -13.72
N ILE A 135 -0.38 1.18 -13.76
CA ILE A 135 0.85 0.54 -13.24
C ILE A 135 0.71 0.29 -11.73
N PHE A 136 0.31 1.31 -10.98
CA PHE A 136 0.12 1.16 -9.53
C PHE A 136 -0.91 0.08 -9.21
N ALA A 137 -2.06 0.07 -9.88
CA ALA A 137 -3.09 -0.95 -9.67
C ALA A 137 -2.58 -2.37 -9.98
N ALA A 138 -1.72 -2.54 -10.99
CA ALA A 138 -1.09 -3.82 -11.27
C ALA A 138 -0.14 -4.25 -10.14
N LEU A 139 0.71 -3.35 -9.64
CA LEU A 139 1.62 -3.61 -8.52
C LEU A 139 0.87 -3.90 -7.22
N ASP A 140 -0.18 -3.13 -6.92
CA ASP A 140 -1.04 -3.31 -5.76
C ASP A 140 -1.73 -4.69 -5.78
N GLY A 141 -2.25 -5.08 -6.94
CA GLY A 141 -2.82 -6.42 -7.15
C GLY A 141 -1.80 -7.55 -6.98
N LEU A 142 -0.57 -7.39 -7.47
CA LEU A 142 0.52 -8.35 -7.28
C LEU A 142 0.91 -8.46 -5.81
N MET A 143 0.97 -7.34 -5.08
CA MET A 143 1.24 -7.31 -3.65
C MET A 143 0.16 -8.06 -2.87
N LEU A 144 -1.12 -7.85 -3.18
CA LEU A 144 -2.23 -8.57 -2.56
C LEU A 144 -2.15 -10.08 -2.81
N GLN A 145 -1.84 -10.49 -4.05
CA GLN A 145 -1.63 -11.90 -4.38
C GLN A 145 -0.47 -12.51 -3.60
N PHE A 146 0.64 -11.79 -3.48
CA PHE A 146 1.79 -12.25 -2.71
C PHE A 146 1.45 -12.48 -1.24
N LEU A 147 0.75 -11.55 -0.62
CA LEU A 147 0.31 -11.64 0.77
C LEU A 147 -0.66 -12.81 1.05
N THR A 148 -1.44 -13.21 0.05
CA THR A 148 -2.53 -14.18 0.23
C THR A 148 -2.19 -15.57 -0.31
N ILE A 149 -1.60 -15.65 -1.49
CA ILE A 149 -1.33 -16.90 -2.19
C ILE A 149 0.15 -17.32 -2.09
N GLY A 150 1.06 -16.33 -2.00
CA GLY A 150 2.47 -16.50 -1.69
C GLY A 150 3.28 -17.24 -2.75
N ASN A 151 3.69 -16.57 -3.83
CA ASN A 151 4.68 -17.10 -4.76
C ASN A 151 5.63 -15.99 -5.21
N PRO A 152 6.79 -15.80 -4.54
CA PRO A 152 7.71 -14.71 -4.84
C PRO A 152 8.26 -14.76 -6.27
N GLU A 153 8.49 -15.94 -6.83
CA GLU A 153 8.99 -16.08 -8.19
C GLU A 153 7.95 -15.63 -9.23
N HIS A 154 6.68 -15.94 -8.99
CA HIS A 154 5.59 -15.48 -9.85
C HIS A 154 5.49 -13.94 -9.82
N ILE A 155 5.60 -13.34 -8.65
CA ILE A 155 5.58 -11.87 -8.50
C ILE A 155 6.78 -11.24 -9.23
N ARG A 156 7.99 -11.80 -9.07
CA ARG A 156 9.19 -11.32 -9.76
C ARG A 156 8.99 -11.30 -11.27
N ILE A 157 8.55 -12.41 -11.87
CA ILE A 157 8.29 -12.53 -13.30
C ILE A 157 7.22 -11.52 -13.75
N ALA A 158 6.14 -11.35 -12.99
CA ALA A 158 5.05 -10.44 -13.32
C ALA A 158 5.52 -8.97 -13.29
N VAL A 159 6.31 -8.56 -12.30
CA VAL A 159 6.89 -7.22 -12.21
C VAL A 159 7.81 -6.93 -13.40
N ILE A 160 8.72 -7.85 -13.72
CA ILE A 160 9.63 -7.71 -14.90
C ILE A 160 8.82 -7.63 -16.20
N THR A 161 7.74 -8.39 -16.31
CA THR A 161 6.85 -8.36 -17.47
C THR A 161 6.16 -7.01 -17.59
N LEU A 162 5.66 -6.47 -16.49
CA LEU A 162 5.07 -5.13 -16.44
C LEU A 162 6.08 -4.07 -16.88
N GLY A 163 7.34 -4.15 -16.42
CA GLY A 163 8.41 -3.25 -16.84
C GLY A 163 8.68 -3.29 -18.34
N LYS A 164 8.69 -4.48 -18.94
CA LYS A 164 8.83 -4.64 -20.41
C LYS A 164 7.66 -4.01 -21.18
N MET A 165 6.42 -4.14 -20.66
CA MET A 165 5.25 -3.50 -21.25
C MET A 165 5.36 -1.98 -21.18
N VAL A 166 5.75 -1.42 -20.05
CA VAL A 166 5.97 0.03 -19.87
C VAL A 166 7.03 0.54 -20.85
N ALA A 167 8.16 -0.14 -20.97
CA ALA A 167 9.23 0.22 -21.88
C ALA A 167 8.81 0.16 -23.36
N SER A 168 7.92 -0.75 -23.75
CA SER A 168 7.41 -0.85 -25.12
C SER A 168 6.50 0.31 -25.48
N VAL A 169 5.61 0.71 -24.56
CA VAL A 169 4.70 1.85 -24.76
C VAL A 169 5.49 3.17 -24.86
N SER A 170 6.53 3.33 -24.04
CA SER A 170 7.40 4.51 -24.07
C SER A 170 8.08 4.69 -25.43
N LYS A 171 8.58 3.63 -26.04
CA LYS A 171 9.23 3.68 -27.36
C LYS A 171 8.25 4.05 -28.49
N GLN A 172 7.02 3.54 -28.42
CA GLN A 172 5.99 3.87 -29.41
C GLN A 172 5.58 5.34 -29.37
N GLY A 173 5.38 5.91 -28.17
CA GLY A 173 5.04 7.31 -27.99
C GLY A 173 6.14 8.28 -28.49
N GLN A 174 7.41 7.88 -28.42
CA GLN A 174 8.53 8.66 -28.96
C GLN A 174 8.61 8.60 -30.49
N SER A 175 8.19 7.49 -31.10
CA SER A 175 8.20 7.30 -32.56
C SER A 175 7.07 8.06 -33.28
N GLU A 176 5.95 8.31 -32.58
CA GLU A 176 4.82 9.08 -33.14
C GLU A 176 4.99 10.60 -33.01
N ALA A 177 5.95 11.05 -32.19
CA ALA A 177 6.23 12.46 -31.95
C ALA A 177 7.29 13.06 -32.91
N HIS A 178 7.84 12.27 -33.83
CA HIS A 178 8.81 12.64 -34.87
C HIS A 178 8.22 12.46 -36.26
#